data_e54cdad108e73d813a330612d279be25
#
_entry.id   e54cdad108e73d813a330612d279be25
#
_cell.length_a   1.000
_cell.length_b   1.000
_cell.length_c   1.000
_cell.angle_alpha   90.00
_cell.angle_beta   90.00
_cell.angle_gamma   90.00
#
_symmetry.space_group_name_H-M   'P 1'
#
loop_
_entity.id
_entity.type
_entity.pdbx_description
1 polymer ?
#
loop_
_entity_poly.entity_id
_entity_poly.type
_entity_poly.pdbx_seq_one_letter_code
_entity_poly.pdbx_strand_id
1 'polypeptide(L)'
;MNQGLTGGLLNKMFCLEYKIDNEIVDKILKIIKKYDGPSVSNVTCTHKGFQTENIIKLFNFDLLKKIIPANKMYENVFHIHYIKYDKGGYQEEHTHPPDEYSFILYLNDADGYTYLKEPVNKKFIPEKGKIIVFDAKILHYAVPSYEQKQVLVGAVKQTKWFIMAYLNVNIPPTYAQIKREYLY
;
A
#
# COMPACT_ATOMS: atom_id res chain seq x y z
N MET A 1 30.49 -33.98 -15.05
CA MET A 1 30.30 -33.23 -13.80
C MET A 1 29.31 -32.11 -14.07
N ASN A 2 28.04 -32.35 -13.83
CA ASN A 2 26.98 -31.32 -13.97
C ASN A 2 26.94 -30.53 -12.68
N GLN A 3 27.46 -29.32 -12.68
CA GLN A 3 27.20 -28.36 -11.62
C GLN A 3 25.79 -27.82 -11.81
N GLY A 4 24.93 -28.21 -10.89
CA GLY A 4 23.54 -27.80 -10.84
C GLY A 4 23.42 -26.28 -10.65
N LEU A 5 22.71 -25.66 -11.56
CA LEU A 5 22.18 -24.31 -11.45
C LEU A 5 21.02 -24.28 -10.44
N THR A 6 21.33 -24.46 -9.15
CA THR A 6 20.43 -24.18 -8.03
C THR A 6 20.82 -22.87 -7.39
N GLY A 7 20.94 -21.82 -8.20
CA GLY A 7 21.29 -20.47 -7.78
C GLY A 7 20.12 -19.52 -7.93
N GLY A 8 19.37 -19.29 -6.86
CA GLY A 8 18.85 -17.98 -6.56
C GLY A 8 17.70 -17.42 -7.39
N LEU A 9 16.51 -18.03 -7.38
CA LEU A 9 15.25 -17.24 -7.40
C LEU A 9 15.07 -16.58 -6.01
N LEU A 10 16.17 -16.02 -5.51
CA LEU A 10 16.23 -15.38 -4.21
C LEU A 10 15.57 -14.01 -4.27
N ASN A 11 14.42 -13.91 -3.61
CA ASN A 11 13.98 -12.72 -2.88
C ASN A 11 14.05 -11.37 -3.62
N LYS A 12 13.56 -11.29 -4.86
CA LYS A 12 13.28 -9.97 -5.43
C LYS A 12 12.15 -9.35 -4.63
N MET A 13 12.47 -8.38 -3.81
CA MET A 13 11.46 -7.62 -3.07
C MET A 13 10.65 -6.80 -4.06
N PHE A 14 9.34 -6.85 -3.85
CA PHE A 14 8.36 -6.27 -4.75
C PHE A 14 8.00 -4.86 -4.30
N CYS A 15 7.98 -3.92 -5.23
CA CYS A 15 7.39 -2.60 -5.03
C CYS A 15 6.75 -2.11 -6.33
N LEU A 16 5.48 -1.76 -6.28
CA LEU A 16 4.74 -1.12 -7.38
C LEU A 16 4.28 0.26 -6.97
N GLU A 17 4.29 1.19 -7.93
CA GLU A 17 3.69 2.51 -7.81
C GLU A 17 2.80 2.77 -9.02
N TYR A 18 1.58 3.23 -8.80
CA TYR A 18 0.65 3.64 -9.84
C TYR A 18 -0.36 4.67 -9.30
N LYS A 19 -1.20 5.19 -10.18
CA LYS A 19 -2.24 6.15 -9.81
C LYS A 19 -3.61 5.62 -10.22
N ILE A 20 -4.59 5.74 -9.33
CA ILE A 20 -6.00 5.47 -9.59
C ILE A 20 -6.77 6.77 -9.83
N ASP A 21 -7.94 6.67 -10.44
CA ASP A 21 -8.78 7.82 -10.74
C ASP A 21 -9.25 8.54 -9.48
N ASN A 22 -9.26 9.86 -9.51
CA ASN A 22 -9.72 10.68 -8.39
C ASN A 22 -11.17 10.41 -8.01
N GLU A 23 -12.03 10.01 -8.96
CA GLU A 23 -13.41 9.61 -8.69
C GLU A 23 -13.49 8.39 -7.76
N ILE A 24 -12.54 7.44 -7.89
CA ILE A 24 -12.44 6.28 -6.99
C ILE A 24 -12.05 6.75 -5.60
N VAL A 25 -11.08 7.67 -5.49
CA VAL A 25 -10.66 8.27 -4.22
C VAL A 25 -11.81 9.00 -3.55
N ASP A 26 -12.57 9.79 -4.29
CA ASP A 26 -13.74 10.51 -3.76
C ASP A 26 -14.85 9.57 -3.28
N LYS A 27 -15.03 8.43 -3.96
CA LYS A 27 -15.94 7.37 -3.50
C LYS A 27 -15.46 6.75 -2.18
N ILE A 28 -14.17 6.49 -2.07
CA ILE A 28 -13.55 5.98 -0.83
C ILE A 28 -13.76 6.98 0.31
N LEU A 29 -13.48 8.26 0.09
CA LEU A 29 -13.68 9.30 1.11
C LEU A 29 -15.14 9.41 1.55
N LYS A 30 -16.12 9.24 0.64
CA LYS A 30 -17.55 9.20 0.98
C LYS A 30 -17.90 7.99 1.86
N ILE A 31 -17.27 6.84 1.64
CA ILE A 31 -17.45 5.64 2.47
C ILE A 31 -16.88 5.90 3.87
N ILE A 32 -15.63 6.39 3.94
CA ILE A 32 -14.94 6.67 5.20
C ILE A 32 -15.69 7.72 6.03
N LYS A 33 -16.23 8.75 5.40
CA LYS A 33 -17.00 9.81 6.09
C LYS A 33 -18.25 9.26 6.82
N LYS A 34 -18.78 8.12 6.40
CA LYS A 34 -19.93 7.46 7.05
C LYS A 34 -19.51 6.49 8.16
N TYR A 35 -18.22 6.31 8.36
CA TYR A 35 -17.71 5.45 9.41
C TYR A 35 -17.87 6.14 10.76
N ASP A 36 -18.65 5.53 11.64
CA ASP A 36 -18.94 5.98 13.02
C ASP A 36 -18.33 5.04 14.08
N GLY A 37 -17.53 4.09 13.63
CA GLY A 37 -16.87 3.12 14.49
C GLY A 37 -15.69 3.71 15.27
N PRO A 38 -15.16 2.93 16.23
CA PRO A 38 -14.09 3.39 17.10
C PRO A 38 -12.80 3.66 16.35
N SER A 39 -12.03 4.62 16.87
CA SER A 39 -10.62 4.78 16.52
C SER A 39 -9.77 3.85 17.37
N VAL A 40 -8.74 3.30 16.78
CA VAL A 40 -7.69 2.58 17.52
C VAL A 40 -6.73 3.62 18.07
N SER A 41 -7.00 4.11 19.27
CA SER A 41 -6.21 5.17 19.93
C SER A 41 -4.79 4.74 20.36
N ASN A 42 -4.49 3.45 20.31
CA ASN A 42 -3.24 2.85 20.80
C ASN A 42 -2.48 2.07 19.73
N VAL A 43 -2.49 2.55 18.48
CA VAL A 43 -1.59 1.97 17.48
C VAL A 43 -0.18 2.46 17.82
N THR A 44 0.66 1.54 18.21
CA THR A 44 1.99 1.80 18.77
C THR A 44 2.93 2.58 17.84
N CYS A 45 2.63 2.64 16.54
CA CYS A 45 3.49 3.28 15.54
C CYS A 45 2.92 4.56 14.91
N THR A 46 1.62 4.87 15.10
CA THR A 46 0.98 6.09 14.54
C THR A 46 0.87 7.18 15.60
N HIS A 47 1.46 8.35 15.34
CA HIS A 47 1.47 9.48 16.26
C HIS A 47 0.74 10.69 15.67
N LYS A 48 0.06 11.46 16.55
CA LYS A 48 -0.73 12.65 16.18
C LYS A 48 -1.65 12.38 14.97
N GLY A 49 -2.50 11.39 15.13
CA GLY A 49 -3.42 11.01 14.08
C GLY A 49 -4.54 10.12 14.59
N PHE A 50 -5.45 9.84 13.69
CA PHE A 50 -6.58 8.95 13.88
C PHE A 50 -6.41 7.73 12.99
N GLN A 51 -6.62 6.53 13.51
CA GLN A 51 -6.65 5.29 12.75
C GLN A 51 -7.92 4.53 13.05
N THR A 52 -8.60 4.02 12.01
CA THR A 52 -9.75 3.15 12.19
C THR A 52 -9.34 1.73 12.58
N GLU A 53 -10.27 0.96 13.11
CA GLU A 53 -10.17 -0.51 13.08
C GLU A 53 -10.15 -1.03 11.64
N ASN A 54 -10.13 -2.35 11.48
CA ASN A 54 -10.24 -2.97 10.16
C ASN A 54 -11.60 -2.69 9.52
N ILE A 55 -11.61 -1.85 8.50
CA ILE A 55 -12.81 -1.40 7.78
C ILE A 55 -13.03 -2.12 6.45
N ILE A 56 -12.39 -3.26 6.22
CA ILE A 56 -12.51 -4.04 4.96
C ILE A 56 -13.98 -4.29 4.57
N LYS A 57 -14.86 -4.49 5.54
CA LYS A 57 -16.30 -4.74 5.33
C LYS A 57 -17.04 -3.61 4.62
N LEU A 58 -16.48 -2.39 4.61
CA LEU A 58 -17.05 -1.24 3.90
C LEU A 58 -16.75 -1.24 2.41
N PHE A 59 -15.82 -2.09 1.97
CA PHE A 59 -15.32 -2.15 0.60
C PHE A 59 -15.88 -3.39 -0.10
N ASN A 60 -16.64 -3.19 -1.17
CA ASN A 60 -17.06 -4.29 -2.01
C ASN A 60 -15.93 -4.71 -2.97
N PHE A 61 -16.08 -5.89 -3.54
CA PHE A 61 -15.11 -6.50 -4.45
C PHE A 61 -14.78 -5.63 -5.67
N ASP A 62 -15.78 -4.99 -6.27
CA ASP A 62 -15.58 -4.12 -7.43
C ASP A 62 -14.74 -2.89 -7.11
N LEU A 63 -14.89 -2.33 -5.91
CA LEU A 63 -14.07 -1.20 -5.45
C LEU A 63 -12.63 -1.65 -5.17
N LEU A 64 -12.45 -2.79 -4.51
CA LEU A 64 -11.13 -3.37 -4.26
C LEU A 64 -10.38 -3.65 -5.56
N LYS A 65 -11.06 -4.19 -6.58
CA LYS A 65 -10.50 -4.41 -7.90
C LYS A 65 -10.02 -3.12 -8.57
N LYS A 66 -10.70 -2.00 -8.34
CA LYS A 66 -10.29 -0.69 -8.85
C LYS A 66 -9.11 -0.10 -8.09
N ILE A 67 -8.99 -0.40 -6.80
CA ILE A 67 -7.88 0.06 -5.95
C ILE A 67 -6.61 -0.76 -6.25
N ILE A 68 -6.70 -2.09 -6.30
CA ILE A 68 -5.56 -3.01 -6.48
C ILE A 68 -5.83 -3.98 -7.61
N PRO A 69 -5.81 -3.54 -8.88
CA PRO A 69 -6.14 -4.38 -10.03
C PRO A 69 -5.06 -5.43 -10.34
N ALA A 70 -3.82 -5.20 -9.87
CA ALA A 70 -2.68 -6.04 -10.22
C ALA A 70 -2.90 -7.50 -9.81
N ASN A 71 -2.73 -8.43 -10.75
CA ASN A 71 -2.71 -9.88 -10.54
C ASN A 71 -3.83 -10.42 -9.63
N LYS A 72 -5.03 -9.82 -9.66
CA LYS A 72 -6.14 -10.20 -8.78
C LYS A 72 -5.81 -10.10 -7.27
N MET A 73 -4.87 -9.25 -6.89
CA MET A 73 -4.51 -9.04 -5.47
C MET A 73 -5.72 -8.64 -4.63
N TYR A 74 -6.70 -7.97 -5.21
CA TYR A 74 -7.94 -7.57 -4.56
C TYR A 74 -8.73 -8.76 -3.96
N GLU A 75 -8.56 -9.98 -4.48
CA GLU A 75 -9.22 -11.19 -3.97
C GLU A 75 -8.66 -11.63 -2.60
N ASN A 76 -7.47 -11.19 -2.27
CA ASN A 76 -6.73 -11.57 -1.07
C ASN A 76 -6.51 -10.41 -0.09
N VAL A 77 -7.15 -9.26 -0.32
CA VAL A 77 -7.18 -8.17 0.66
C VAL A 77 -7.98 -8.63 1.87
N PHE A 78 -7.38 -8.59 3.05
CA PHE A 78 -8.04 -9.03 4.29
C PHE A 78 -8.07 -7.96 5.36
N HIS A 79 -7.33 -6.87 5.16
CA HIS A 79 -7.18 -5.82 6.15
C HIS A 79 -7.10 -4.45 5.48
N ILE A 80 -7.90 -3.51 5.96
CA ILE A 80 -7.88 -2.10 5.51
C ILE A 80 -8.09 -1.21 6.72
N HIS A 81 -7.24 -0.18 6.86
CA HIS A 81 -7.41 0.93 7.78
C HIS A 81 -7.43 2.25 7.04
N TYR A 82 -8.19 3.19 7.53
CA TYR A 82 -8.04 4.59 7.22
C TYR A 82 -7.19 5.25 8.30
N ILE A 83 -6.19 6.01 7.89
CA ILE A 83 -5.36 6.80 8.79
C ILE A 83 -5.42 8.26 8.36
N LYS A 84 -5.70 9.13 9.31
CA LYS A 84 -5.65 10.57 9.17
C LYS A 84 -4.55 11.08 10.10
N TYR A 85 -3.51 11.66 9.53
CA TYR A 85 -2.47 12.34 10.28
C TYR A 85 -2.83 13.81 10.40
N ASP A 86 -2.83 14.32 11.62
CA ASP A 86 -2.93 15.75 11.89
C ASP A 86 -1.56 16.42 11.65
N LYS A 87 -1.50 17.74 11.71
CA LYS A 87 -0.24 18.48 11.54
C LYS A 87 0.85 17.98 12.50
N GLY A 88 1.99 17.60 11.95
CA GLY A 88 3.09 16.97 12.66
C GLY A 88 2.88 15.49 12.99
N GLY A 89 1.82 14.88 12.45
CA GLY A 89 1.57 13.45 12.57
C GLY A 89 2.52 12.62 11.70
N TYR A 90 2.95 11.47 12.23
CA TYR A 90 3.92 10.60 11.60
C TYR A 90 3.65 9.14 11.97
N GLN A 91 4.38 8.25 11.34
CA GLN A 91 4.39 6.83 11.67
C GLN A 91 5.82 6.36 11.87
N GLU A 92 6.07 5.69 12.99
CA GLU A 92 7.38 5.13 13.30
C GLU A 92 7.77 4.02 12.32
N GLU A 93 9.05 3.74 12.32
CA GLU A 93 9.63 2.69 11.51
C GLU A 93 9.13 1.31 11.94
N HIS A 94 8.57 0.54 11.00
CA HIS A 94 8.00 -0.78 11.26
C HIS A 94 7.98 -1.67 10.03
N THR A 95 7.65 -2.94 10.23
CA THR A 95 7.39 -3.95 9.20
C THR A 95 6.07 -4.66 9.50
N HIS A 96 5.61 -5.47 8.56
CA HIS A 96 4.46 -6.37 8.73
C HIS A 96 4.87 -7.82 8.50
N PRO A 97 3.96 -8.80 8.72
CA PRO A 97 4.25 -10.22 8.49
C PRO A 97 4.81 -10.51 7.10
N PRO A 98 5.80 -11.42 6.96
CA PRO A 98 6.54 -11.62 5.72
C PRO A 98 5.76 -12.33 4.61
N ASP A 99 4.61 -12.91 4.91
CA ASP A 99 3.70 -13.58 3.97
C ASP A 99 2.62 -12.64 3.42
N GLU A 100 2.82 -11.32 3.50
CA GLU A 100 1.89 -10.29 3.09
C GLU A 100 2.53 -9.28 2.15
N TYR A 101 1.69 -8.59 1.39
CA TYR A 101 1.99 -7.31 0.77
C TYR A 101 1.26 -6.21 1.53
N SER A 102 1.91 -5.06 1.68
CA SER A 102 1.27 -3.85 2.17
C SER A 102 0.93 -2.93 1.01
N PHE A 103 -0.16 -2.18 1.12
CA PHE A 103 -0.43 -1.07 0.22
C PHE A 103 -0.75 0.21 0.99
N ILE A 104 -0.40 1.34 0.39
CA ILE A 104 -0.73 2.68 0.88
C ILE A 104 -1.32 3.45 -0.30
N LEU A 105 -2.58 3.86 -0.17
CA LEU A 105 -3.25 4.76 -1.11
C LEU A 105 -3.36 6.14 -0.46
N TYR A 106 -2.77 7.15 -1.09
CA TYR A 106 -2.90 8.55 -0.64
C TYR A 106 -4.24 9.12 -1.11
N LEU A 107 -5.02 9.64 -0.15
CA LEU A 107 -6.36 10.17 -0.39
C LEU A 107 -6.38 11.68 -0.63
N ASN A 108 -5.28 12.36 -0.34
CA ASN A 108 -5.03 13.77 -0.63
C ASN A 108 -3.55 14.01 -0.88
N ASP A 109 -3.25 15.20 -1.43
CA ASP A 109 -1.89 15.69 -1.52
C ASP A 109 -1.41 16.14 -0.13
N ALA A 110 -0.14 15.93 0.19
CA ALA A 110 0.48 16.37 1.43
C ALA A 110 2.02 16.35 1.28
N ASP A 111 2.73 16.96 2.24
CA ASP A 111 4.19 17.08 2.21
C ASP A 111 4.93 15.96 2.95
N GLY A 112 4.29 15.30 3.91
CA GLY A 112 4.89 14.23 4.71
C GLY A 112 5.03 12.90 3.96
N TYR A 113 6.22 12.64 3.38
CA TYR A 113 6.48 11.45 2.57
C TYR A 113 6.48 10.14 3.37
N THR A 114 6.22 9.04 2.66
CA THR A 114 6.51 7.69 3.13
C THR A 114 7.86 7.24 2.57
N TYR A 115 8.69 6.61 3.39
CA TYR A 115 9.98 6.08 2.97
C TYR A 115 9.99 4.56 3.11
N LEU A 116 10.34 3.87 2.04
CA LEU A 116 10.66 2.45 2.06
C LEU A 116 12.19 2.32 2.10
N LYS A 117 12.71 1.61 3.11
CA LYS A 117 14.15 1.37 3.23
C LYS A 117 14.65 0.31 2.23
N GLU A 118 15.90 -0.07 2.40
CA GLU A 118 16.49 -1.12 1.57
C GLU A 118 15.60 -2.39 1.49
N PRO A 119 15.52 -3.01 0.31
CA PRO A 119 16.27 -2.72 -0.92
C PRO A 119 15.63 -1.66 -1.83
N VAL A 120 14.44 -1.12 -1.49
CA VAL A 120 13.72 -0.12 -2.31
C VAL A 120 14.39 1.24 -2.26
N ASN A 121 14.75 1.70 -1.06
CA ASN A 121 15.44 2.94 -0.78
C ASN A 121 14.80 4.16 -1.46
N LYS A 122 13.48 4.35 -1.29
CA LYS A 122 12.71 5.34 -2.04
C LYS A 122 11.74 6.13 -1.16
N LYS A 123 11.61 7.43 -1.48
CA LYS A 123 10.60 8.34 -0.92
C LYS A 123 9.38 8.40 -1.83
N PHE A 124 8.20 8.37 -1.22
CA PHE A 124 6.92 8.51 -1.90
C PHE A 124 6.19 9.73 -1.35
N ILE A 125 6.14 10.78 -2.17
CA ILE A 125 5.39 12.00 -1.84
C ILE A 125 3.90 11.70 -1.98
N PRO A 126 3.08 12.04 -0.97
CA PRO A 126 1.63 11.90 -1.06
C PRO A 126 1.05 12.74 -2.19
N GLU A 127 0.36 12.07 -3.10
CA GLU A 127 -0.44 12.67 -4.17
C GLU A 127 -1.77 11.94 -4.22
N LYS A 128 -2.87 12.67 -4.29
CA LYS A 128 -4.21 12.08 -4.37
C LYS A 128 -4.29 11.03 -5.49
N GLY A 129 -4.71 9.82 -5.12
CA GLY A 129 -4.84 8.68 -6.02
C GLY A 129 -3.56 7.88 -6.24
N LYS A 130 -2.40 8.35 -5.80
CA LYS A 130 -1.18 7.54 -5.84
C LYS A 130 -1.30 6.39 -4.87
N ILE A 131 -0.92 5.20 -5.34
CA ILE A 131 -0.86 3.99 -4.53
C ILE A 131 0.51 3.34 -4.68
N ILE A 132 1.03 2.84 -3.57
CA ILE A 132 2.22 1.99 -3.52
C ILE A 132 1.83 0.64 -2.94
N VAL A 133 2.35 -0.43 -3.54
CA VAL A 133 2.17 -1.81 -3.06
C VAL A 133 3.55 -2.43 -2.94
N PHE A 134 3.89 -3.00 -1.80
CA PHE A 134 5.23 -3.49 -1.52
C PHE A 134 5.23 -4.69 -0.58
N ASP A 135 6.34 -5.44 -0.60
CA ASP A 135 6.57 -6.52 0.36
C ASP A 135 6.46 -6.01 1.80
N ALA A 136 5.59 -6.61 2.58
CA ALA A 136 5.26 -6.18 3.93
C ALA A 136 6.47 -6.21 4.90
N LYS A 137 7.49 -7.02 4.61
CA LYS A 137 8.76 -7.08 5.36
C LYS A 137 9.70 -5.91 5.11
N ILE A 138 9.44 -5.05 4.11
CA ILE A 138 10.25 -3.86 3.87
C ILE A 138 10.03 -2.88 5.01
N LEU A 139 11.13 -2.51 5.67
CA LEU A 139 11.13 -1.53 6.75
C LEU A 139 10.72 -0.17 6.20
N HIS A 140 9.68 0.44 6.80
CA HIS A 140 9.13 1.70 6.29
C HIS A 140 8.59 2.59 7.40
N TYR A 141 8.48 3.89 7.07
CA TYR A 141 7.97 4.91 7.98
C TYR A 141 7.36 6.08 7.21
N ALA A 142 6.61 6.93 7.92
CA ALA A 142 6.11 8.18 7.38
C ALA A 142 6.62 9.35 8.22
N VAL A 143 7.22 10.36 7.57
CA VAL A 143 7.72 11.55 8.26
C VAL A 143 6.58 12.48 8.67
N PRO A 144 6.81 13.35 9.67
CA PRO A 144 5.85 14.38 10.03
C PRO A 144 5.42 15.22 8.83
N SER A 145 4.12 15.45 8.71
CA SER A 145 3.52 16.30 7.68
C SER A 145 3.11 17.63 8.28
N TYR A 146 3.40 18.74 7.62
CA TYR A 146 2.89 20.08 8.00
C TYR A 146 1.45 20.28 7.57
N GLU A 147 0.98 19.48 6.63
CA GLU A 147 -0.40 19.43 6.17
C GLU A 147 -1.12 18.20 6.71
N GLN A 148 -2.44 18.22 6.71
CA GLN A 148 -3.22 17.03 7.05
C GLN A 148 -3.03 15.97 5.96
N LYS A 149 -2.57 14.78 6.34
CA LYS A 149 -2.38 13.66 5.42
C LYS A 149 -3.42 12.57 5.69
N GLN A 150 -4.04 12.07 4.64
CA GLN A 150 -5.03 11.00 4.70
C GLN A 150 -4.60 9.84 3.81
N VAL A 151 -4.59 8.65 4.36
CA VAL A 151 -4.21 7.43 3.63
C VAL A 151 -5.18 6.29 3.92
N LEU A 152 -5.37 5.43 2.93
CA LEU A 152 -5.93 4.10 3.11
C LEU A 152 -4.78 3.10 3.06
N VAL A 153 -4.58 2.36 4.12
CA VAL A 153 -3.55 1.33 4.19
C VAL A 153 -4.20 -0.04 4.31
N GLY A 154 -3.55 -1.05 3.78
CA GLY A 154 -4.08 -2.40 3.92
C GLY A 154 -3.05 -3.48 3.63
N ALA A 155 -3.48 -4.71 3.88
CA ALA A 155 -2.68 -5.90 3.71
C ALA A 155 -3.36 -6.91 2.76
N VAL A 156 -2.54 -7.57 1.96
CA VAL A 156 -2.92 -8.58 0.96
C VAL A 156 -2.12 -9.83 1.24
N LYS A 157 -2.78 -10.97 1.40
CA LYS A 157 -2.08 -12.26 1.56
C LYS A 157 -1.31 -12.61 0.29
N GLN A 158 -0.05 -13.00 0.44
CA GLN A 158 0.72 -13.59 -0.64
C GLN A 158 0.16 -14.96 -1.00
N THR A 159 -0.05 -15.19 -2.29
CA THR A 159 -0.36 -16.52 -2.80
C THR A 159 0.79 -16.99 -3.68
N LYS A 160 1.07 -18.30 -3.70
CA LYS A 160 2.16 -18.88 -4.53
C LYS A 160 2.06 -18.51 -6.02
N TRP A 161 0.87 -18.17 -6.50
CA TRP A 161 0.60 -17.77 -7.88
C TRP A 161 1.07 -16.34 -8.21
N PHE A 162 1.22 -15.43 -7.23
CA PHE A 162 1.65 -14.06 -7.48
C PHE A 162 3.07 -13.97 -8.01
N ILE A 163 3.96 -14.82 -7.51
CA ILE A 163 5.38 -14.83 -7.93
C ILE A 163 5.50 -15.22 -9.42
N MET A 164 4.69 -16.17 -9.89
CA MET A 164 4.71 -16.66 -11.28
C MET A 164 4.00 -15.70 -12.25
N ALA A 165 2.90 -15.09 -11.85
CA ALA A 165 2.12 -14.19 -12.70
C ALA A 165 2.82 -12.82 -12.87
N TYR A 166 3.65 -12.41 -11.93
CA TYR A 166 4.37 -11.13 -11.97
C TYR A 166 5.34 -11.02 -13.16
N LEU A 167 5.88 -12.14 -13.63
CA LEU A 167 6.78 -12.19 -14.79
C LEU A 167 6.04 -12.02 -16.14
N ASN A 168 4.69 -12.14 -16.17
CA ASN A 168 3.88 -12.19 -17.40
C ASN A 168 2.73 -11.18 -17.47
N VAL A 169 2.74 -10.09 -16.68
CA VAL A 169 1.58 -9.18 -16.63
C VAL A 169 1.49 -8.27 -17.83
N ASN A 170 0.45 -8.47 -18.64
CA ASN A 170 -0.13 -7.45 -19.52
C ASN A 170 -1.00 -6.51 -18.66
N ILE A 171 -0.46 -5.33 -18.33
CA ILE A 171 -1.20 -4.29 -17.61
C ILE A 171 -2.06 -3.56 -18.64
N PRO A 172 -3.37 -3.39 -18.41
CA PRO A 172 -4.24 -2.67 -19.34
C PRO A 172 -3.72 -1.25 -19.59
N PRO A 173 -3.78 -0.73 -20.81
CA PRO A 173 -3.23 0.58 -21.19
C PRO A 173 -3.88 1.78 -20.48
N THR A 174 -5.01 1.60 -19.80
CA THR A 174 -5.71 2.64 -19.02
C THR A 174 -4.99 3.02 -17.73
N TYR A 175 -4.02 2.24 -17.28
CA TYR A 175 -3.16 2.58 -16.14
C TYR A 175 -1.82 3.14 -16.66
N ALA A 176 -1.90 4.28 -17.34
CA ALA A 176 -0.73 4.99 -17.84
C ALA A 176 0.21 5.33 -16.68
N GLN A 177 1.44 4.85 -16.76
CA GLN A 177 2.59 5.06 -15.88
C GLN A 177 2.72 4.12 -14.68
N ILE A 178 2.76 2.81 -14.92
CA ILE A 178 3.37 1.91 -13.95
C ILE A 178 4.89 1.96 -14.17
N LYS A 179 5.59 2.65 -13.28
CA LYS A 179 7.05 2.54 -13.21
C LYS A 179 7.39 1.21 -12.53
N ARG A 180 7.87 0.27 -13.34
CA ARG A 180 8.43 -0.99 -12.82
C ARG A 180 9.88 -0.71 -12.43
N GLU A 181 10.15 -0.52 -11.18
CA GLU A 181 11.51 -0.52 -10.66
C GLU A 181 11.82 -1.92 -10.14
N TYR A 182 12.60 -2.69 -10.90
CA TYR A 182 13.15 -3.96 -10.46
C TYR A 182 14.41 -3.66 -9.66
N LEU A 183 14.39 -3.98 -8.38
CA LEU A 183 15.59 -3.95 -7.56
C LEU A 183 16.28 -5.31 -7.69
N TYR A 184 17.51 -5.28 -8.21
CA TYR A 184 18.38 -6.43 -8.39
C TYR A 184 18.99 -6.89 -7.08
#